data_f2211a063e3468e26f451f9b9499431c
#
_entry.id   f2211a063e3468e26f451f9b9499431c
#
_cell.length_a   1.000
_cell.length_b   1.000
_cell.length_c   1.000
_cell.angle_alpha   90.00
_cell.angle_beta   90.00
_cell.angle_gamma   90.00
#
_symmetry.space_group_name_H-M   'P 1'
#
loop_
_entity.id
_entity.type
_entity.pdbx_description
1 polymer ?
#
loop_
_entity_poly.entity_id
_entity_poly.type
_entity_poly.pdbx_seq_one_letter_code
_entity_poly.pdbx_strand_id
1 'polypeptide(L)'
;QSYAPLRESTGQGVTDAFAASEAFVDRGYDSIVALTRSGTTSEVLEIIERLRGSVNTVGVIGDPDSPLPGLVDEAILLPFADEQSVVQTRFATTALALFRASLGVDLGQAIEDASAAVTQELPEALLTAEQVSFLGRGWTVGLAHEAALKMREAAQAWTESYPAMEYRHGPIAIAA
;
A
#
# COMPACT_ATOMS: atom_id res chain seq x y z
N GLN A 1 3.85 -2.00 3.00
CA GLN A 1 5.31 -1.98 2.77
C GLN A 1 5.89 -0.56 2.95
N SER A 2 5.34 0.49 2.37
CA SER A 2 5.85 1.87 2.56
C SER A 2 5.77 2.36 4.01
N TYR A 3 4.72 2.01 4.73
CA TYR A 3 4.49 2.46 6.10
C TYR A 3 5.46 1.86 7.13
N ALA A 4 5.80 0.58 7.00
CA ALA A 4 6.65 -0.12 7.96
C ALA A 4 7.99 0.61 8.20
N PRO A 5 8.83 0.87 7.18
CA PRO A 5 10.08 1.59 7.41
C PRO A 5 9.88 3.06 7.85
N LEU A 6 8.77 3.70 7.50
CA LEU A 6 8.45 5.04 8.02
C LEU A 6 8.20 5.00 9.52
N ARG A 7 7.35 4.08 9.99
CA ARG A 7 7.02 3.93 11.41
C ARG A 7 8.26 3.58 12.25
N GLU A 8 9.07 2.65 11.77
CA GLU A 8 10.33 2.29 12.44
C GLU A 8 11.32 3.46 12.50
N SER A 9 11.43 4.26 11.43
CA SER A 9 12.32 5.44 11.41
C SER A 9 11.91 6.52 12.39
N THR A 10 10.65 6.54 12.84
CA THR A 10 10.15 7.44 13.90
C THR A 10 10.25 6.84 15.30
N GLY A 11 10.86 5.67 15.45
CA GLY A 11 11.06 5.01 16.75
C GLY A 11 9.81 4.37 17.35
N GLN A 12 8.77 4.12 16.56
CA GLN A 12 7.50 3.56 17.04
C GLN A 12 7.46 2.03 17.10
N GLY A 13 8.61 1.38 17.00
CA GLY A 13 8.76 -0.07 17.14
C GLY A 13 8.80 -0.83 15.82
N VAL A 14 9.17 -2.10 15.90
CA VAL A 14 9.29 -3.02 14.76
C VAL A 14 7.94 -3.16 14.06
N THR A 15 7.96 -3.11 12.74
CA THR A 15 6.76 -3.15 11.91
C THR A 15 6.99 -4.00 10.68
N ASP A 16 6.28 -5.10 10.57
CA ASP A 16 6.28 -5.95 9.38
C ASP A 16 5.09 -5.63 8.47
N ALA A 17 5.24 -5.87 7.19
CA ALA A 17 4.17 -5.70 6.19
C ALA A 17 4.11 -6.91 5.26
N PHE A 18 3.00 -7.62 5.29
CA PHE A 18 2.77 -8.85 4.54
C PHE A 18 1.56 -8.72 3.60
N ALA A 19 1.56 -9.49 2.52
CA ALA A 19 0.30 -9.93 1.92
C ALA A 19 -0.42 -10.88 2.91
N ALA A 20 -1.74 -10.84 2.96
CA ALA A 20 -2.48 -11.65 3.95
C ALA A 20 -2.19 -13.15 3.81
N SER A 21 -2.09 -13.66 2.56
CA SER A 21 -1.74 -15.06 2.28
C SER A 21 -0.36 -15.50 2.80
N GLU A 22 0.55 -14.53 3.01
CA GLU A 22 1.95 -14.77 3.40
C GLU A 22 2.28 -14.22 4.80
N ALA A 23 1.27 -13.91 5.60
CA ALA A 23 1.48 -13.23 6.87
C ALA A 23 1.95 -14.17 7.99
N PHE A 24 3.06 -13.83 8.60
CA PHE A 24 3.62 -14.52 9.78
C PHE A 24 3.12 -13.82 11.06
N VAL A 25 1.86 -14.06 11.41
CA VAL A 25 1.19 -13.34 12.51
C VAL A 25 1.52 -13.87 13.90
N ASP A 26 2.17 -15.03 14.02
CA ASP A 26 2.50 -15.69 15.30
C ASP A 26 3.87 -15.22 15.87
N ARG A 27 4.21 -13.95 15.68
CA ARG A 27 5.51 -13.37 16.11
C ARG A 27 5.42 -12.51 17.38
N GLY A 28 4.27 -12.54 18.07
CA GLY A 28 4.08 -11.76 19.30
C GLY A 28 3.91 -10.27 19.06
N TYR A 29 3.16 -9.90 18.01
CA TYR A 29 2.81 -8.51 17.76
C TYR A 29 1.86 -7.97 18.80
N ASP A 30 2.02 -6.71 19.17
CA ASP A 30 1.09 -5.98 20.04
C ASP A 30 -0.22 -5.64 19.31
N SER A 31 -0.16 -5.45 18.01
CA SER A 31 -1.32 -5.10 17.18
C SER A 31 -1.15 -5.57 15.74
N ILE A 32 -2.24 -5.95 15.12
CA ILE A 32 -2.33 -6.28 13.69
C ILE A 32 -3.24 -5.28 12.99
N VAL A 33 -2.74 -4.66 11.93
CA VAL A 33 -3.53 -3.76 11.09
C VAL A 33 -3.89 -4.47 9.79
N ALA A 34 -5.17 -4.74 9.59
CA ALA A 34 -5.72 -5.23 8.34
C ALA A 34 -6.04 -4.06 7.40
N LEU A 35 -5.47 -4.07 6.20
CA LEU A 35 -5.70 -3.05 5.17
C LEU A 35 -6.42 -3.69 3.99
N THR A 36 -7.67 -3.32 3.77
CA THR A 36 -8.48 -3.83 2.65
C THR A 36 -9.55 -2.83 2.24
N ARG A 37 -9.69 -2.57 0.94
CA ARG A 37 -10.72 -1.68 0.42
C ARG A 37 -12.12 -2.30 0.58
N SER A 38 -12.28 -3.53 0.12
CA SER A 38 -13.58 -4.22 0.09
C SER A 38 -14.03 -4.79 1.44
N GLY A 39 -13.12 -5.00 2.39
CA GLY A 39 -13.43 -5.69 3.64
C GLY A 39 -13.92 -7.14 3.49
N THR A 40 -13.80 -7.74 2.29
CA THR A 40 -14.31 -9.09 1.96
C THR A 40 -13.22 -10.07 1.53
N THR A 41 -11.95 -9.66 1.52
CA THR A 41 -10.83 -10.53 1.13
C THR A 41 -10.71 -11.71 2.08
N SER A 42 -10.88 -12.94 1.57
CA SER A 42 -10.96 -14.16 2.38
C SER A 42 -9.78 -14.34 3.32
N GLU A 43 -8.56 -14.16 2.81
CA GLU A 43 -7.32 -14.31 3.58
C GLU A 43 -7.21 -13.29 4.72
N VAL A 44 -7.75 -12.10 4.53
CA VAL A 44 -7.80 -11.07 5.58
C VAL A 44 -8.82 -11.48 6.66
N LEU A 45 -10.02 -11.89 6.27
CA LEU A 45 -11.06 -12.32 7.19
C LEU A 45 -10.60 -13.52 8.03
N GLU A 46 -10.00 -14.54 7.40
CA GLU A 46 -9.47 -15.73 8.06
C GLU A 46 -8.39 -15.39 9.12
N ILE A 47 -7.46 -14.49 8.79
CA ILE A 47 -6.44 -14.04 9.76
C ILE A 47 -7.08 -13.33 10.94
N ILE A 48 -7.99 -12.39 10.70
CA ILE A 48 -8.63 -11.60 11.75
C ILE A 48 -9.47 -12.51 12.66
N GLU A 49 -10.25 -13.43 12.10
CA GLU A 49 -11.00 -14.42 12.89
C GLU A 49 -10.08 -15.30 13.75
N ARG A 50 -8.97 -15.78 13.21
CA ARG A 50 -7.98 -16.58 13.93
C ARG A 50 -7.35 -15.82 15.09
N LEU A 51 -7.12 -14.52 14.95
CA LEU A 51 -6.45 -13.68 15.95
C LEU A 51 -7.40 -13.08 16.98
N ARG A 52 -8.69 -13.25 16.81
CA ARG A 52 -9.71 -12.63 17.66
C ARG A 52 -9.48 -12.93 19.15
N GLY A 53 -9.37 -11.87 19.94
CA GLY A 53 -9.14 -11.95 21.38
C GLY A 53 -7.71 -12.34 21.81
N SER A 54 -6.79 -12.55 20.88
CA SER A 54 -5.38 -12.87 21.18
C SER A 54 -4.41 -11.70 20.96
N VAL A 55 -4.75 -10.78 20.06
CA VAL A 55 -3.98 -9.58 19.75
C VAL A 55 -4.94 -8.46 19.39
N ASN A 56 -4.56 -7.20 19.63
CA ASN A 56 -5.38 -6.06 19.22
C ASN A 56 -5.43 -5.97 17.68
N THR A 57 -6.63 -5.88 17.11
CA THR A 57 -6.84 -5.85 15.66
C THR A 57 -7.47 -4.53 15.22
N VAL A 58 -6.86 -3.91 14.20
CA VAL A 58 -7.35 -2.66 13.61
C VAL A 58 -7.63 -2.89 12.13
N GLY A 59 -8.82 -2.52 11.66
CA GLY A 59 -9.18 -2.55 10.24
C GLY A 59 -9.12 -1.16 9.62
N VAL A 60 -8.36 -0.99 8.51
CA VAL A 60 -8.47 0.20 7.64
C VAL A 60 -9.24 -0.21 6.39
N ILE A 61 -10.46 0.29 6.23
CA ILE A 61 -11.47 -0.32 5.37
C ILE A 61 -12.15 0.76 4.51
N GLY A 62 -12.30 0.49 3.22
CA GLY A 62 -13.02 1.37 2.30
C GLY A 62 -14.54 1.20 2.40
N ASP A 63 -15.02 -0.05 2.33
CA ASP A 63 -16.44 -0.38 2.40
C ASP A 63 -16.92 -0.59 3.85
N PRO A 64 -17.69 0.35 4.40
CA PRO A 64 -18.19 0.27 5.78
C PRO A 64 -19.23 -0.83 5.98
N ASP A 65 -19.90 -1.28 4.92
CA ASP A 65 -20.97 -2.28 4.97
C ASP A 65 -20.45 -3.72 4.83
N SER A 66 -19.13 -3.87 4.71
CA SER A 66 -18.45 -5.17 4.60
C SER A 66 -18.40 -5.93 5.94
N PRO A 67 -18.07 -7.25 5.93
CA PRO A 67 -17.96 -8.04 7.17
C PRO A 67 -16.85 -7.58 8.13
N LEU A 68 -15.74 -7.07 7.62
CA LEU A 68 -14.54 -6.81 8.43
C LEU A 68 -14.73 -5.82 9.60
N PRO A 69 -15.51 -4.72 9.48
CA PRO A 69 -15.74 -3.83 10.61
C PRO A 69 -16.31 -4.52 11.86
N GLY A 70 -17.10 -5.59 11.68
CA GLY A 70 -17.66 -6.37 12.78
C GLY A 70 -16.72 -7.43 13.38
N LEU A 71 -15.54 -7.62 12.80
CA LEU A 71 -14.57 -8.65 13.21
C LEU A 71 -13.34 -8.09 13.92
N VAL A 72 -13.00 -6.82 13.69
CA VAL A 72 -11.85 -6.14 14.29
C VAL A 72 -12.22 -5.47 15.61
N ASP A 73 -11.21 -5.22 16.47
CA ASP A 73 -11.42 -4.47 17.72
C ASP A 73 -11.65 -2.98 17.45
N GLU A 74 -10.99 -2.43 16.41
CA GLU A 74 -11.13 -1.04 15.98
C GLU A 74 -11.23 -0.97 14.45
N ALA A 75 -12.21 -0.22 13.93
CA ALA A 75 -12.39 0.00 12.50
C ALA A 75 -12.17 1.48 12.13
N ILE A 76 -11.23 1.74 11.24
CA ILE A 76 -11.00 3.04 10.60
C ILE A 76 -11.64 2.98 9.22
N LEU A 77 -12.79 3.63 9.07
CA LEU A 77 -13.57 3.59 7.84
C LEU A 77 -13.22 4.76 6.92
N LEU A 78 -12.95 4.47 5.66
CA LEU A 78 -12.58 5.43 4.62
C LEU A 78 -13.58 5.38 3.45
N PRO A 79 -14.89 5.61 3.68
CA PRO A 79 -15.90 5.45 2.63
C PRO A 79 -15.70 6.41 1.45
N PHE A 80 -15.08 7.56 1.68
CA PHE A 80 -14.72 8.51 0.61
C PHE A 80 -13.60 8.01 -0.30
N ALA A 81 -12.85 7.01 0.15
CA ALA A 81 -11.78 6.35 -0.61
C ALA A 81 -12.22 5.02 -1.22
N ASP A 82 -13.46 4.59 -0.99
CA ASP A 82 -14.00 3.41 -1.65
C ASP A 82 -14.14 3.65 -3.16
N GLU A 83 -13.91 2.61 -3.95
CA GLU A 83 -13.86 2.66 -5.41
C GLU A 83 -14.69 1.52 -6.00
N GLN A 84 -15.51 1.85 -7.00
CA GLN A 84 -16.24 0.86 -7.79
C GLN A 84 -15.35 0.17 -8.82
N SER A 85 -14.23 0.78 -9.17
CA SER A 85 -13.25 0.21 -10.10
C SER A 85 -12.57 -1.02 -9.49
N VAL A 86 -12.32 -2.02 -10.33
CA VAL A 86 -11.47 -3.18 -9.97
C VAL A 86 -10.03 -2.72 -9.72
N VAL A 87 -9.54 -1.76 -10.51
CA VAL A 87 -8.23 -1.14 -10.31
C VAL A 87 -8.35 -0.06 -9.23
N GLN A 88 -7.79 -0.34 -8.08
CA GLN A 88 -7.82 0.57 -6.93
C GLN A 88 -6.67 1.57 -7.01
N THR A 89 -6.98 2.85 -7.10
CA THR A 89 -5.98 3.93 -7.13
C THR A 89 -6.08 4.82 -5.91
N ARG A 90 -7.28 5.22 -5.53
CA ARG A 90 -7.55 6.17 -4.45
C ARG A 90 -7.39 5.55 -3.07
N PHE A 91 -7.91 4.35 -2.83
CA PHE A 91 -7.85 3.73 -1.51
C PHE A 91 -6.41 3.51 -1.03
N ALA A 92 -5.54 2.94 -1.87
CA ALA A 92 -4.15 2.65 -1.51
C ALA A 92 -3.37 3.93 -1.12
N THR A 93 -3.51 5.00 -1.90
CA THR A 93 -2.85 6.29 -1.63
C THR A 93 -3.45 7.00 -0.43
N THR A 94 -4.77 6.93 -0.22
CA THR A 94 -5.45 7.47 0.97
C THR A 94 -4.99 6.76 2.24
N ALA A 95 -4.90 5.42 2.22
CA ALA A 95 -4.40 4.66 3.37
C ALA A 95 -2.95 5.03 3.72
N LEU A 96 -2.08 5.22 2.73
CA LEU A 96 -0.71 5.68 2.97
C LEU A 96 -0.70 7.10 3.55
N ALA A 97 -1.54 8.00 3.05
CA ALA A 97 -1.68 9.36 3.59
C ALA A 97 -2.14 9.34 5.05
N LEU A 98 -3.15 8.53 5.38
CA LEU A 98 -3.61 8.30 6.76
C LEU A 98 -2.47 7.82 7.66
N PHE A 99 -1.72 6.82 7.23
CA PHE A 99 -0.60 6.29 7.99
C PHE A 99 0.54 7.29 8.16
N ARG A 100 0.83 8.12 7.17
CA ARG A 100 1.81 9.20 7.32
C ARG A 100 1.32 10.28 8.30
N ALA A 101 0.06 10.67 8.23
CA ALA A 101 -0.53 11.61 9.16
C ALA A 101 -0.51 11.08 10.60
N SER A 102 -0.75 9.78 10.82
CA SER A 102 -0.66 9.16 12.15
C SER A 102 0.75 9.19 12.75
N LEU A 103 1.79 9.36 11.92
CA LEU A 103 3.17 9.59 12.35
C LEU A 103 3.50 11.08 12.58
N GLY A 104 2.51 11.97 12.49
CA GLY A 104 2.70 13.42 12.64
C GLY A 104 3.29 14.12 11.40
N VAL A 105 3.28 13.46 10.23
CA VAL A 105 3.76 14.08 8.99
C VAL A 105 2.74 15.09 8.48
N ASP A 106 3.18 16.33 8.24
CA ASP A 106 2.38 17.32 7.52
C ASP A 106 2.23 16.88 6.05
N LEU A 107 1.00 16.80 5.57
CA LEU A 107 0.66 16.39 4.22
C LEU A 107 0.38 17.57 3.27
N GLY A 108 0.47 18.82 3.74
CA GLY A 108 0.11 20.01 2.95
C GLY A 108 0.82 20.02 1.59
N GLN A 109 2.15 19.94 1.59
CA GLN A 109 2.93 19.89 0.34
C GLN A 109 2.59 18.68 -0.54
N ALA A 110 2.38 17.49 0.07
CA ALA A 110 2.04 16.29 -0.70
C ALA A 110 0.67 16.40 -1.40
N ILE A 111 -0.28 17.13 -0.81
CA ILE A 111 -1.59 17.41 -1.42
C ILE A 111 -1.45 18.36 -2.61
N GLU A 112 -0.64 19.41 -2.46
CA GLU A 112 -0.34 20.35 -3.56
C GLU A 112 0.37 19.65 -4.72
N ASP A 113 1.40 18.86 -4.43
CA ASP A 113 2.15 18.09 -5.42
C ASP A 113 1.24 17.07 -6.15
N ALA A 114 0.36 16.38 -5.44
CA ALA A 114 -0.59 15.45 -6.03
C ALA A 114 -1.58 16.16 -6.96
N SER A 115 -2.07 17.33 -6.55
CA SER A 115 -2.98 18.14 -7.35
C SER A 115 -2.31 18.64 -8.65
N ALA A 116 -1.03 18.97 -8.58
CA ALA A 116 -0.24 19.35 -9.76
C ALA A 116 0.04 18.12 -10.65
N ALA A 117 0.41 16.98 -10.06
CA ALA A 117 0.77 15.77 -10.80
C ALA A 117 -0.37 15.23 -11.68
N VAL A 118 -1.62 15.26 -11.18
CA VAL A 118 -2.77 14.73 -11.95
C VAL A 118 -3.12 15.58 -13.19
N THR A 119 -2.61 16.80 -13.28
CA THR A 119 -2.80 17.70 -14.43
C THR A 119 -1.59 17.77 -15.35
N GLN A 120 -0.50 17.12 -14.99
CA GLN A 120 0.75 17.16 -15.75
C GLN A 120 0.65 16.25 -16.98
N GLU A 121 1.12 16.74 -18.12
CA GLU A 121 1.27 15.92 -19.32
C GLU A 121 2.34 14.85 -19.12
N LEU A 122 2.04 13.63 -19.56
CA LEU A 122 2.99 12.53 -19.49
C LEU A 122 4.04 12.67 -20.60
N PRO A 123 5.32 12.40 -20.31
CA PRO A 123 6.36 12.34 -21.34
C PRO A 123 6.04 11.29 -22.40
N GLU A 124 6.29 11.60 -23.68
CA GLU A 124 6.07 10.68 -24.79
C GLU A 124 6.82 9.36 -24.59
N ALA A 125 8.03 9.41 -24.04
CA ALA A 125 8.82 8.22 -23.73
C ALA A 125 8.10 7.25 -22.77
N LEU A 126 7.29 7.75 -21.84
CA LEU A 126 6.49 6.90 -20.95
C LEU A 126 5.28 6.30 -21.67
N LEU A 127 4.66 7.08 -22.60
CA LEU A 127 3.49 6.64 -23.36
C LEU A 127 3.83 5.55 -24.40
N THR A 128 5.08 5.52 -24.88
CA THR A 128 5.56 4.60 -25.93
C THR A 128 6.44 3.48 -25.41
N ALA A 129 6.78 3.47 -24.11
CA ALA A 129 7.63 2.47 -23.52
C ALA A 129 6.95 1.08 -23.51
N GLU A 130 7.65 0.07 -24.04
CA GLU A 130 7.19 -1.33 -24.00
C GLU A 130 7.41 -1.96 -22.62
N GLN A 131 8.39 -1.45 -21.85
CA GLN A 131 8.74 -1.90 -20.52
C GLN A 131 9.04 -0.72 -19.61
N VAL A 132 8.56 -0.77 -18.37
CA VAL A 132 8.82 0.26 -17.37
C VAL A 132 9.27 -0.39 -16.06
N SER A 133 10.39 0.05 -15.51
CA SER A 133 10.88 -0.35 -14.19
C SER A 133 10.72 0.81 -13.20
N PHE A 134 9.97 0.56 -12.12
CA PHE A 134 9.79 1.52 -11.03
C PHE A 134 10.81 1.26 -9.93
N LEU A 135 11.57 2.28 -9.56
CA LEU A 135 12.63 2.17 -8.57
C LEU A 135 12.32 3.00 -7.33
N GLY A 136 12.46 2.39 -6.16
CA GLY A 136 12.28 3.07 -4.88
C GLY A 136 13.48 2.91 -3.96
N ARG A 137 13.62 3.78 -2.96
CA ARG A 137 14.60 3.66 -1.90
C ARG A 137 13.96 3.91 -0.53
N GLY A 138 14.32 3.10 0.47
CA GLY A 138 13.69 3.17 1.79
C GLY A 138 12.18 2.96 1.66
N TRP A 139 11.39 3.83 2.27
CA TRP A 139 9.93 3.71 2.25
C TRP A 139 9.30 3.84 0.86
N THR A 140 9.99 4.48 -0.11
CA THR A 140 9.47 4.62 -1.48
C THR A 140 9.56 3.32 -2.30
N VAL A 141 10.19 2.26 -1.80
CA VAL A 141 10.14 0.93 -2.43
C VAL A 141 8.70 0.42 -2.53
N GLY A 142 7.90 0.62 -1.48
CA GLY A 142 6.48 0.26 -1.53
C GLY A 142 5.67 1.09 -2.55
N LEU A 143 6.04 2.36 -2.77
CA LEU A 143 5.43 3.17 -3.84
C LEU A 143 5.82 2.65 -5.23
N ALA A 144 7.07 2.23 -5.42
CA ALA A 144 7.50 1.62 -6.68
C ALA A 144 6.72 0.33 -6.99
N HIS A 145 6.47 -0.51 -5.97
CA HIS A 145 5.65 -1.71 -6.12
C HIS A 145 4.20 -1.36 -6.51
N GLU A 146 3.60 -0.37 -5.85
CA GLU A 146 2.24 0.08 -6.15
C GLU A 146 2.14 0.68 -7.55
N ALA A 147 3.07 1.54 -7.96
CA ALA A 147 3.09 2.13 -9.29
C ALA A 147 3.20 1.07 -10.40
N ALA A 148 4.08 0.09 -10.22
CA ALA A 148 4.21 -1.03 -11.16
C ALA A 148 2.92 -1.88 -11.23
N LEU A 149 2.27 -2.13 -10.08
CA LEU A 149 1.00 -2.85 -10.03
C LEU A 149 -0.09 -2.08 -10.77
N LYS A 150 -0.25 -0.79 -10.50
CA LYS A 150 -1.28 0.04 -11.13
C LYS A 150 -1.10 0.13 -12.65
N MET A 151 0.13 0.23 -13.12
CA MET A 151 0.39 0.26 -14.56
C MET A 151 0.11 -1.10 -15.23
N ARG A 152 0.39 -2.22 -14.56
CA ARG A 152 -0.02 -3.56 -15.03
C ARG A 152 -1.53 -3.68 -15.13
N GLU A 153 -2.24 -3.26 -14.07
CA GLU A 153 -3.70 -3.39 -13.99
C GLU A 153 -4.43 -2.46 -14.97
N ALA A 154 -4.01 -1.20 -15.07
CA ALA A 154 -4.72 -0.19 -15.85
C ALA A 154 -4.31 -0.16 -17.33
N ALA A 155 -3.03 -0.35 -17.63
CA ALA A 155 -2.49 -0.23 -18.99
C ALA A 155 -2.07 -1.58 -19.60
N GLN A 156 -2.15 -2.70 -18.85
CA GLN A 156 -1.68 -4.03 -19.27
C GLN A 156 -0.21 -4.01 -19.72
N ALA A 157 0.57 -3.06 -19.22
CA ALA A 157 1.96 -2.87 -19.58
C ALA A 157 2.87 -3.86 -18.84
N TRP A 158 3.99 -4.20 -19.46
CA TRP A 158 5.03 -4.97 -18.79
C TRP A 158 5.80 -4.06 -17.83
N THR A 159 5.64 -4.27 -16.54
CA THR A 159 6.27 -3.43 -15.53
C THR A 159 6.90 -4.24 -14.41
N GLU A 160 7.98 -3.71 -13.88
CA GLU A 160 8.74 -4.27 -12.77
C GLU A 160 8.96 -3.22 -11.68
N SER A 161 9.36 -3.66 -10.50
CA SER A 161 9.67 -2.75 -9.40
C SER A 161 10.78 -3.33 -8.53
N TYR A 162 11.73 -2.47 -8.15
CA TYR A 162 12.90 -2.87 -7.37
C TYR A 162 13.32 -1.81 -6.35
N PRO A 163 13.99 -2.22 -5.26
CA PRO A 163 14.87 -1.31 -4.54
C PRO A 163 15.95 -0.78 -5.49
N ALA A 164 16.13 0.54 -5.55
CA ALA A 164 16.98 1.18 -6.58
C ALA A 164 18.43 0.67 -6.59
N MET A 165 18.97 0.31 -5.42
CA MET A 165 20.32 -0.20 -5.31
C MET A 165 20.44 -1.66 -5.78
N GLU A 166 19.39 -2.45 -5.64
CA GLU A 166 19.33 -3.84 -6.08
C GLU A 166 19.14 -3.97 -7.59
N TYR A 167 18.53 -2.97 -8.23
CA TYR A 167 18.30 -2.95 -9.67
C TYR A 167 19.58 -3.16 -10.48
N ARG A 168 20.71 -2.59 -10.03
CA ARG A 168 22.04 -2.72 -10.67
C ARG A 168 22.65 -4.12 -10.57
N HIS A 169 22.15 -5.01 -9.69
CA HIS A 169 22.68 -6.34 -9.43
C HIS A 169 22.06 -7.43 -10.32
N GLY A 170 21.64 -7.07 -11.53
CA GLY A 170 21.12 -8.00 -12.54
C GLY A 170 19.91 -7.44 -13.31
N PRO A 171 18.85 -6.97 -12.65
CA PRO A 171 17.65 -6.51 -13.35
C PRO A 171 17.88 -5.44 -14.42
N ILE A 172 18.86 -4.55 -14.22
CA ILE A 172 19.24 -3.51 -15.20
C ILE A 172 19.63 -4.07 -16.57
N ALA A 173 20.02 -5.35 -16.63
CA ALA A 173 20.44 -5.99 -17.88
C ALA A 173 19.33 -6.06 -18.93
N ILE A 174 18.08 -5.96 -18.55
CA ILE A 174 16.93 -5.98 -19.47
C ILE A 174 16.49 -4.57 -19.92
N ALA A 175 17.11 -3.53 -19.41
CA ALA A 175 16.81 -2.14 -19.75
C ALA A 175 17.67 -1.61 -20.93
N ALA A 176 18.16 -2.48 -21.80
CA ALA A 176 19.06 -2.14 -22.91
C ALA A 176 18.30 -1.76 -24.18
#